data_a24ce7f348044b0a3825bdb68b8b8ccc
#
_entry.id   a24ce7f348044b0a3825bdb68b8b8ccc
#
_cell.length_a   1.000
_cell.length_b   1.000
_cell.length_c   1.000
_cell.angle_alpha   90.00
_cell.angle_beta   90.00
_cell.angle_gamma   90.00
#
_symmetry.space_group_name_H-M   'P 1'
#
loop_
_entity.id
_entity.type
_entity.pdbx_description
1 polymer ?
#
loop_
_entity_poly.entity_id
_entity_poly.type
_entity_poly.pdbx_seq_one_letter_code
_entity_poly.pdbx_strand_id
1 'polypeptide(L)'
;SFVLPLPEFSSVGIYTYKITESAGSTAGVTYNGQALYLKITVLQPEGEGKVRVAAVHLGSADGSKQDNILNTYSAGTLNVTKTVAGLLGDRDKDFRFHVTLTRQSGYDMNSTIGFSVAGVDQSFTPAWDDNGQCTVDFTLKHGQTASLTNLPYGMSYTVTEDDYTGE
;
A
#
# COMPACT_ATOMS: atom_id res chain seq x y z
N SER A 1 9.05 -10.73 9.43
CA SER A 1 9.75 -12.03 9.34
C SER A 1 8.87 -13.13 9.90
N PHE A 2 8.95 -14.31 9.34
CA PHE A 2 8.27 -15.50 9.83
C PHE A 2 9.29 -16.63 10.02
N VAL A 3 8.99 -17.57 10.94
CA VAL A 3 9.80 -18.75 11.19
C VAL A 3 9.10 -19.95 10.57
N LEU A 4 9.81 -20.68 9.69
CA LEU A 4 9.31 -21.91 9.11
C LEU A 4 9.99 -23.09 9.82
N PRO A 5 9.27 -23.88 10.64
CA PRO A 5 9.83 -25.06 11.24
C PRO A 5 10.11 -26.11 10.15
N LEU A 6 11.28 -26.72 10.20
CA LEU A 6 11.59 -27.82 9.28
C LEU A 6 10.92 -29.10 9.78
N PRO A 7 10.40 -29.97 8.86
CA PRO A 7 9.91 -31.29 9.24
C PRO A 7 11.05 -32.20 9.68
N GLU A 8 10.71 -33.30 10.37
CA GLU A 8 11.66 -34.37 10.63
C GLU A 8 11.92 -35.17 9.35
N PHE A 9 13.18 -35.51 9.13
CA PHE A 9 13.61 -36.30 7.97
C PHE A 9 14.06 -37.69 8.44
N SER A 10 13.57 -38.73 7.73
CA SER A 10 13.90 -40.14 8.03
C SER A 10 14.84 -40.77 7.00
N SER A 11 15.13 -40.09 5.89
CA SER A 11 15.97 -40.61 4.81
C SER A 11 16.88 -39.52 4.24
N VAL A 12 17.98 -39.96 3.63
CA VAL A 12 18.87 -39.09 2.86
C VAL A 12 18.20 -38.59 1.61
N GLY A 13 18.54 -37.38 1.18
CA GLY A 13 18.01 -36.81 -0.05
C GLY A 13 18.06 -35.30 -0.10
N ILE A 14 17.56 -34.79 -1.22
CA ILE A 14 17.32 -33.35 -1.40
C ILE A 14 15.81 -33.13 -1.43
N TYR A 15 15.31 -32.43 -0.44
CA TYR A 15 13.90 -32.11 -0.30
C TYR A 15 13.67 -30.68 -0.80
N THR A 16 12.70 -30.47 -1.69
CA THR A 16 12.39 -29.16 -2.26
C THR A 16 10.97 -28.77 -1.90
N TYR A 17 10.81 -27.60 -1.28
CA TYR A 17 9.51 -27.02 -0.95
C TYR A 17 9.35 -25.72 -1.73
N LYS A 18 8.18 -25.55 -2.32
CA LYS A 18 7.79 -24.30 -2.98
C LYS A 18 7.06 -23.43 -1.96
N ILE A 19 7.53 -22.18 -1.82
CA ILE A 19 6.93 -21.16 -0.96
C ILE A 19 6.35 -20.10 -1.87
N THR A 20 5.06 -19.81 -1.72
CA THR A 20 4.36 -18.75 -2.46
C THR A 20 3.66 -17.83 -1.48
N GLU A 21 3.62 -16.55 -1.81
CA GLU A 21 2.76 -15.59 -1.12
C GLU A 21 1.36 -15.63 -1.72
N SER A 22 0.33 -15.65 -0.86
CA SER A 22 -1.03 -15.41 -1.29
C SER A 22 -1.26 -13.92 -1.41
N ALA A 23 -1.78 -13.46 -2.55
CA ALA A 23 -2.11 -12.07 -2.74
C ALA A 23 -3.15 -11.63 -1.69
N GLY A 24 -2.91 -10.49 -1.07
CA GLY A 24 -3.86 -9.81 -0.20
C GLY A 24 -4.76 -8.86 -0.98
N SER A 25 -5.54 -8.05 -0.25
CA SER A 25 -6.49 -7.07 -0.78
C SER A 25 -6.13 -5.63 -0.44
N THR A 26 -4.90 -5.33 -0.04
CA THR A 26 -4.49 -3.96 0.28
C THR A 26 -4.38 -3.12 -0.98
N ALA A 27 -5.12 -2.02 -1.04
CA ALA A 27 -5.11 -1.12 -2.18
C ALA A 27 -3.72 -0.50 -2.41
N GLY A 28 -3.35 -0.34 -3.69
CA GLY A 28 -2.05 0.19 -4.07
C GLY A 28 -0.91 -0.82 -3.96
N VAL A 29 -1.11 -2.01 -3.38
CA VAL A 29 -0.10 -3.05 -3.28
C VAL A 29 -0.14 -3.96 -4.50
N THR A 30 0.99 -4.08 -5.18
CA THR A 30 1.22 -5.13 -6.16
C THR A 30 1.94 -6.28 -5.46
N TYR A 31 1.23 -7.40 -5.32
CA TYR A 31 1.75 -8.61 -4.69
C TYR A 31 2.65 -9.37 -5.66
N ASN A 32 3.83 -9.76 -5.18
CA ASN A 32 4.78 -10.51 -5.98
C ASN A 32 4.39 -11.99 -6.03
N GLY A 33 3.95 -12.47 -7.20
CA GLY A 33 3.57 -13.86 -7.42
C GLY A 33 4.73 -14.84 -7.61
N GLN A 34 5.98 -14.38 -7.47
CA GLN A 34 7.14 -15.27 -7.60
C GLN A 34 7.21 -16.26 -6.44
N ALA A 35 7.63 -17.47 -6.75
CA ALA A 35 7.85 -18.51 -5.75
C ALA A 35 9.30 -18.54 -5.30
N LEU A 36 9.51 -18.77 -4.02
CA LEU A 36 10.80 -19.20 -3.47
C LEU A 36 10.84 -20.71 -3.36
N TYR A 37 12.04 -21.28 -3.48
CA TYR A 37 12.29 -22.71 -3.35
C TYR A 37 13.25 -22.96 -2.20
N LEU A 38 12.77 -23.66 -1.18
CA LEU A 38 13.59 -24.12 -0.07
C LEU A 38 14.11 -25.52 -0.41
N LYS A 39 15.43 -25.65 -0.59
CA LYS A 39 16.12 -26.92 -0.81
C LYS A 39 16.83 -27.33 0.48
N ILE A 40 16.55 -28.53 0.98
CA ILE A 40 17.12 -29.08 2.19
C ILE A 40 17.87 -30.34 1.83
N THR A 41 19.18 -30.34 2.07
CA THR A 41 20.03 -31.51 1.87
C THR A 41 20.14 -32.28 3.19
N VAL A 42 19.73 -33.52 3.17
CA VAL A 42 19.80 -34.46 4.30
C VAL A 42 20.80 -35.55 3.97
N LEU A 43 21.76 -35.74 4.86
CA LEU A 43 22.81 -36.75 4.74
C LEU A 43 22.78 -37.67 5.95
N GLN A 44 23.35 -38.86 5.78
CA GLN A 44 23.68 -39.75 6.87
C GLN A 44 25.22 -39.85 6.96
N PRO A 45 25.83 -39.25 7.99
CA PRO A 45 27.27 -39.34 8.16
C PRO A 45 27.68 -40.80 8.42
N GLU A 46 28.88 -41.13 8.00
CA GLU A 46 29.45 -42.47 8.21
C GLU A 46 29.57 -42.78 9.72
N GLY A 47 29.08 -43.93 10.12
CA GLY A 47 29.07 -44.37 11.55
C GLY A 47 27.92 -43.79 12.38
N GLU A 48 27.09 -42.88 11.84
CA GLU A 48 25.90 -42.38 12.53
C GLU A 48 24.66 -43.13 12.04
N GLY A 49 23.90 -43.74 12.98
CA GLY A 49 22.64 -44.45 12.68
C GLY A 49 21.47 -43.51 12.36
N LYS A 50 21.69 -42.18 12.25
CA LYS A 50 20.64 -41.17 12.05
C LYS A 50 21.01 -40.23 10.92
N VAL A 51 19.98 -39.75 10.21
CA VAL A 51 20.13 -38.68 9.20
C VAL A 51 20.16 -37.31 9.87
N ARG A 52 20.81 -36.36 9.24
CA ARG A 52 20.82 -34.95 9.67
C ARG A 52 20.74 -33.99 8.49
N VAL A 53 20.22 -32.78 8.74
CA VAL A 53 20.26 -31.69 7.77
C VAL A 53 21.70 -31.19 7.62
N ALA A 54 22.21 -31.28 6.40
CA ALA A 54 23.59 -30.87 6.08
C ALA A 54 23.62 -29.47 5.46
N ALA A 55 22.60 -29.08 4.70
CA ALA A 55 22.51 -27.77 4.09
C ALA A 55 21.04 -27.33 3.89
N VAL A 56 20.82 -26.03 3.98
CA VAL A 56 19.55 -25.37 3.67
C VAL A 56 19.84 -24.25 2.69
N HIS A 57 19.14 -24.22 1.56
CA HIS A 57 19.25 -23.19 0.55
C HIS A 57 17.86 -22.64 0.22
N LEU A 58 17.70 -21.33 0.34
CA LEU A 58 16.50 -20.62 -0.11
C LEU A 58 16.85 -19.78 -1.34
N GLY A 59 16.07 -19.91 -2.40
CA GLY A 59 16.34 -19.23 -3.66
C GLY A 59 15.17 -19.20 -4.62
N SER A 60 15.39 -18.57 -5.76
CA SER A 60 14.48 -18.53 -6.90
C SER A 60 14.46 -19.85 -7.69
N ALA A 61 13.60 -19.92 -8.70
CA ALA A 61 13.45 -21.12 -9.53
C ALA A 61 14.74 -21.50 -10.29
N ASP A 62 15.55 -20.52 -10.66
CA ASP A 62 16.85 -20.70 -11.34
C ASP A 62 18.00 -21.13 -10.39
N GLY A 63 17.72 -21.17 -9.09
CA GLY A 63 18.67 -21.54 -8.06
C GLY A 63 19.51 -20.38 -7.49
N SER A 64 19.27 -19.16 -7.93
CA SER A 64 19.88 -17.96 -7.33
C SER A 64 19.41 -17.77 -5.91
N LYS A 65 20.30 -17.36 -4.99
CA LYS A 65 19.93 -17.09 -3.60
C LYS A 65 18.93 -15.93 -3.54
N GLN A 66 17.79 -16.19 -2.90
CA GLN A 66 16.75 -15.18 -2.65
C GLN A 66 16.07 -15.54 -1.33
N ASP A 67 15.97 -14.59 -0.43
CA ASP A 67 15.46 -14.78 0.92
C ASP A 67 14.26 -13.87 1.26
N ASN A 68 13.76 -13.14 0.26
CA ASN A 68 12.61 -12.25 0.42
C ASN A 68 11.65 -12.32 -0.79
N ILE A 69 10.41 -11.97 -0.52
CA ILE A 69 9.40 -11.65 -1.52
C ILE A 69 9.08 -10.16 -1.33
N LEU A 70 9.28 -9.36 -2.38
CA LEU A 70 9.09 -7.91 -2.31
C LEU A 70 7.78 -7.53 -3.00
N ASN A 71 6.86 -6.97 -2.25
CA ASN A 71 5.67 -6.32 -2.76
C ASN A 71 5.95 -4.84 -3.00
N THR A 72 5.30 -4.23 -3.99
CA THR A 72 5.42 -2.80 -4.26
C THR A 72 4.14 -2.09 -3.88
N TYR A 73 4.28 -0.89 -3.30
CA TYR A 73 3.15 -0.02 -2.98
C TYR A 73 3.19 1.22 -3.87
N SER A 74 2.06 1.54 -4.50
CA SER A 74 1.88 2.71 -5.34
C SER A 74 0.80 3.61 -4.77
N ALA A 75 1.13 4.88 -4.60
CA ALA A 75 0.22 5.90 -4.12
C ALA A 75 0.35 7.18 -4.94
N GLY A 76 -0.73 7.95 -5.00
CA GLY A 76 -0.81 9.22 -5.70
C GLY A 76 -0.91 10.41 -4.75
N THR A 77 -0.93 11.60 -5.36
CA THR A 77 -1.19 12.87 -4.69
C THR A 77 -2.27 13.63 -5.45
N LEU A 78 -3.23 14.20 -4.74
CA LEU A 78 -4.23 15.13 -5.26
C LEU A 78 -3.92 16.53 -4.72
N ASN A 79 -3.77 17.50 -5.62
CA ASN A 79 -3.62 18.91 -5.27
C ASN A 79 -4.84 19.71 -5.74
N VAL A 80 -5.42 20.50 -4.84
CA VAL A 80 -6.53 21.41 -5.12
C VAL A 80 -6.06 22.82 -4.85
N THR A 81 -6.05 23.68 -5.88
CA THR A 81 -5.59 25.08 -5.77
C THR A 81 -6.74 26.02 -6.10
N LYS A 82 -6.99 27.03 -5.24
CA LYS A 82 -7.96 28.08 -5.50
C LYS A 82 -7.34 29.23 -6.26
N THR A 83 -7.97 29.64 -7.37
CA THR A 83 -7.62 30.84 -8.09
C THR A 83 -8.85 31.74 -8.22
N VAL A 84 -8.75 32.98 -7.76
CA VAL A 84 -9.77 34.02 -7.95
C VAL A 84 -9.29 34.96 -9.03
N ALA A 85 -10.07 35.09 -10.11
CA ALA A 85 -9.81 35.96 -11.25
C ALA A 85 -10.70 37.21 -11.22
N GLY A 86 -10.33 38.24 -11.99
CA GLY A 86 -11.07 39.50 -12.12
C GLY A 86 -10.60 40.58 -11.17
N LEU A 87 -10.91 41.85 -11.54
CA LEU A 87 -10.47 43.05 -10.82
C LEU A 87 -11.19 43.24 -9.49
N LEU A 88 -12.42 42.71 -9.36
CA LEU A 88 -13.25 42.84 -8.15
C LEU A 88 -13.32 41.51 -7.34
N GLY A 89 -12.54 40.49 -7.74
CA GLY A 89 -12.52 39.21 -7.04
C GLY A 89 -11.88 39.34 -5.66
N ASP A 90 -12.62 38.99 -4.62
CA ASP A 90 -12.10 38.96 -3.25
C ASP A 90 -11.11 37.80 -3.07
N ARG A 91 -9.83 38.15 -2.93
CA ARG A 91 -8.74 37.17 -2.78
C ARG A 91 -8.54 36.74 -1.33
N ASP A 92 -9.11 37.45 -0.39
CA ASP A 92 -9.04 37.14 1.04
C ASP A 92 -10.23 36.32 1.53
N LYS A 93 -11.25 36.12 0.69
CA LYS A 93 -12.41 35.27 0.96
C LYS A 93 -11.98 33.81 1.12
N ASP A 94 -12.58 33.13 2.10
CA ASP A 94 -12.46 31.69 2.28
C ASP A 94 -13.48 30.96 1.38
N PHE A 95 -12.99 30.07 0.53
CA PHE A 95 -13.77 29.22 -0.34
C PHE A 95 -13.76 27.81 0.20
N ARG A 96 -14.92 27.22 0.46
CA ARG A 96 -15.05 25.87 1.00
C ARG A 96 -15.05 24.84 -0.12
N PHE A 97 -14.27 23.78 0.10
CA PHE A 97 -14.12 22.64 -0.79
C PHE A 97 -14.49 21.36 -0.09
N HIS A 98 -15.05 20.43 -0.85
CA HIS A 98 -15.35 19.07 -0.46
C HIS A 98 -14.63 18.12 -1.40
N VAL A 99 -13.75 17.29 -0.86
CA VAL A 99 -13.12 16.19 -1.59
C VAL A 99 -13.74 14.89 -1.12
N THR A 100 -14.54 14.26 -1.97
CA THR A 100 -15.11 12.95 -1.70
C THR A 100 -14.22 11.90 -2.33
N LEU A 101 -13.57 11.08 -1.50
CA LEU A 101 -12.81 9.92 -1.88
C LEU A 101 -13.75 8.72 -1.95
N THR A 102 -13.57 7.86 -2.95
CA THR A 102 -14.35 6.62 -3.09
C THR A 102 -13.39 5.44 -3.20
N ARG A 103 -13.53 4.48 -2.28
CA ARG A 103 -12.70 3.28 -2.28
C ARG A 103 -13.08 2.33 -3.40
N GLN A 104 -12.11 1.60 -3.92
CA GLN A 104 -12.35 0.50 -4.83
C GLN A 104 -12.93 -0.70 -4.06
N SER A 105 -14.03 -1.27 -4.56
CA SER A 105 -14.66 -2.45 -3.95
C SER A 105 -13.71 -3.65 -3.91
N GLY A 106 -13.71 -4.38 -2.79
CA GLY A 106 -12.87 -5.56 -2.59
C GLY A 106 -11.44 -5.27 -2.13
N TYR A 107 -11.08 -3.98 -1.93
CA TYR A 107 -9.76 -3.60 -1.42
C TYR A 107 -9.83 -2.99 -0.03
N ASP A 108 -8.82 -3.30 0.78
CA ASP A 108 -8.59 -2.63 2.06
C ASP A 108 -7.87 -1.29 1.81
N MET A 109 -8.55 -0.19 2.13
CA MET A 109 -8.07 1.19 1.92
C MET A 109 -8.00 1.97 3.24
N ASN A 110 -7.56 1.34 4.32
CA ASN A 110 -7.45 1.95 5.65
C ASN A 110 -6.07 2.60 5.90
N SER A 111 -5.28 2.84 4.84
CA SER A 111 -4.01 3.53 4.94
C SER A 111 -4.21 4.98 5.38
N THR A 112 -3.29 5.49 6.22
CA THR A 112 -3.28 6.90 6.60
C THR A 112 -2.99 7.78 5.40
N ILE A 113 -3.86 8.75 5.15
CA ILE A 113 -3.71 9.77 4.11
C ILE A 113 -3.07 11.01 4.74
N GLY A 114 -1.98 11.49 4.15
CA GLY A 114 -1.41 12.78 4.48
C GLY A 114 -2.28 13.89 3.89
N PHE A 115 -2.51 14.94 4.66
CA PHE A 115 -3.34 16.07 4.26
C PHE A 115 -2.69 17.38 4.69
N SER A 116 -2.57 18.34 3.79
CA SER A 116 -2.10 19.68 4.13
C SER A 116 -2.99 20.75 3.51
N VAL A 117 -3.18 21.85 4.23
CA VAL A 117 -3.89 23.04 3.76
C VAL A 117 -3.01 24.23 3.95
N ALA A 118 -2.73 24.99 2.89
CA ALA A 118 -1.89 26.19 2.92
C ALA A 118 -0.54 25.97 3.63
N GLY A 119 0.04 24.76 3.49
CA GLY A 119 1.33 24.39 4.08
C GLY A 119 1.26 23.89 5.54
N VAL A 120 0.07 23.73 6.11
CA VAL A 120 -0.12 23.12 7.44
C VAL A 120 -0.41 21.63 7.27
N ASP A 121 0.53 20.80 7.72
CA ASP A 121 0.45 19.34 7.58
C ASP A 121 -0.44 18.70 8.64
N GLN A 122 -1.25 17.73 8.19
CA GLN A 122 -2.13 16.88 8.97
C GLN A 122 -2.15 15.48 8.38
N SER A 123 -2.85 14.56 9.03
CA SER A 123 -3.13 13.25 8.47
C SER A 123 -4.43 12.71 9.04
N PHE A 124 -5.07 11.80 8.30
CA PHE A 124 -6.27 11.12 8.76
C PHE A 124 -6.32 9.69 8.21
N THR A 125 -7.05 8.82 8.90
CA THR A 125 -7.43 7.52 8.38
C THR A 125 -8.88 7.63 7.88
N PRO A 126 -9.18 7.27 6.62
CA PRO A 126 -10.51 7.41 6.07
C PRO A 126 -11.55 6.63 6.87
N ALA A 127 -12.65 7.27 7.24
CA ALA A 127 -13.84 6.63 7.77
C ALA A 127 -14.84 6.47 6.61
N TRP A 128 -14.91 5.24 6.09
CA TRP A 128 -15.76 4.94 4.94
C TRP A 128 -17.21 4.78 5.35
N ASP A 129 -18.12 5.43 4.63
CA ASP A 129 -19.56 5.22 4.75
C ASP A 129 -20.01 3.90 4.07
N ASP A 130 -21.32 3.62 4.11
CA ASP A 130 -21.91 2.41 3.50
C ASP A 130 -21.73 2.35 1.97
N ASN A 131 -21.51 3.50 1.32
CA ASN A 131 -21.23 3.62 -0.10
C ASN A 131 -19.72 3.51 -0.43
N GLY A 132 -18.89 3.35 0.60
CA GLY A 132 -17.43 3.34 0.46
C GLY A 132 -16.84 4.72 0.18
N GLN A 133 -17.49 5.77 0.67
CA GLN A 133 -17.07 7.16 0.50
C GLN A 133 -16.57 7.77 1.80
N CYS A 134 -15.62 8.69 1.68
CA CYS A 134 -15.10 9.50 2.77
C CYS A 134 -14.90 10.93 2.26
N THR A 135 -15.51 11.92 2.92
CA THR A 135 -15.40 13.33 2.52
C THR A 135 -14.46 14.09 3.45
N VAL A 136 -13.59 14.89 2.85
CA VAL A 136 -12.68 15.82 3.52
C VAL A 136 -13.05 17.24 3.13
N ASP A 137 -13.34 18.06 4.13
CA ASP A 137 -13.71 19.46 3.96
C ASP A 137 -12.55 20.38 4.35
N PHE A 138 -12.35 21.43 3.59
CA PHE A 138 -11.35 22.47 3.88
C PHE A 138 -11.71 23.79 3.20
N THR A 139 -11.01 24.85 3.59
CA THR A 139 -11.15 26.17 2.97
C THR A 139 -9.83 26.60 2.36
N LEU A 140 -9.89 27.28 1.21
CA LEU A 140 -8.73 27.90 0.56
C LEU A 140 -9.06 29.34 0.18
N LYS A 141 -8.06 30.21 0.32
CA LYS A 141 -8.03 31.55 -0.28
C LYS A 141 -7.35 31.51 -1.63
N HIS A 142 -7.41 32.62 -2.36
CA HIS A 142 -6.68 32.77 -3.63
C HIS A 142 -5.19 32.40 -3.46
N GLY A 143 -4.69 31.56 -4.36
CA GLY A 143 -3.29 31.11 -4.38
C GLY A 143 -2.95 30.01 -3.40
N GLN A 144 -3.86 29.63 -2.50
CA GLN A 144 -3.63 28.52 -1.58
C GLN A 144 -3.90 27.18 -2.23
N THR A 145 -3.21 26.16 -1.73
CA THR A 145 -3.33 24.76 -2.17
C THR A 145 -3.58 23.86 -0.97
N ALA A 146 -4.50 22.91 -1.14
CA ALA A 146 -4.64 21.73 -0.30
C ALA A 146 -4.05 20.53 -1.04
N SER A 147 -3.35 19.65 -0.31
CA SER A 147 -2.73 18.44 -0.87
C SER A 147 -3.17 17.22 -0.07
N LEU A 148 -3.65 16.18 -0.74
CA LEU A 148 -3.87 14.86 -0.18
C LEU A 148 -2.80 13.93 -0.75
N THR A 149 -2.01 13.33 0.12
CA THR A 149 -0.88 12.46 -0.26
C THR A 149 -1.10 11.03 0.23
N ASN A 150 -0.34 10.10 -0.30
CA ASN A 150 -0.47 8.68 0.02
C ASN A 150 -1.85 8.09 -0.31
N LEU A 151 -2.48 8.61 -1.38
CA LEU A 151 -3.74 8.08 -1.89
C LEU A 151 -3.48 6.73 -2.58
N PRO A 152 -4.02 5.60 -2.09
CA PRO A 152 -3.81 4.31 -2.71
C PRO A 152 -4.26 4.31 -4.18
N TYR A 153 -3.46 3.66 -5.04
CA TYR A 153 -3.81 3.54 -6.45
C TYR A 153 -5.14 2.80 -6.62
N GLY A 154 -5.97 3.26 -7.57
CA GLY A 154 -7.32 2.70 -7.80
C GLY A 154 -8.44 3.41 -7.01
N MET A 155 -8.12 4.36 -6.12
CA MET A 155 -9.09 5.24 -5.50
C MET A 155 -9.60 6.28 -6.51
N SER A 156 -10.90 6.53 -6.54
CA SER A 156 -11.48 7.65 -7.28
C SER A 156 -11.83 8.80 -6.35
N TYR A 157 -11.96 10.01 -6.91
CA TYR A 157 -12.30 11.19 -6.13
C TYR A 157 -13.17 12.16 -6.95
N THR A 158 -13.95 12.98 -6.25
CA THR A 158 -14.61 14.17 -6.78
C THR A 158 -14.23 15.37 -5.93
N VAL A 159 -14.11 16.53 -6.56
CA VAL A 159 -13.84 17.81 -5.89
C VAL A 159 -14.97 18.77 -6.24
N THR A 160 -15.59 19.33 -5.21
CA THR A 160 -16.62 20.38 -5.37
C THR A 160 -16.28 21.59 -4.52
N GLU A 161 -16.66 22.76 -4.98
CA GLU A 161 -16.59 24.03 -4.26
C GLU A 161 -18.04 24.45 -3.95
N ASP A 162 -18.27 25.08 -2.80
CA ASP A 162 -19.58 25.67 -2.51
C ASP A 162 -19.96 26.73 -3.55
N ASP A 163 -21.27 26.88 -3.78
CA ASP A 163 -21.78 27.90 -4.68
C ASP A 163 -21.80 29.28 -4.02
N TYR A 164 -21.05 30.21 -4.58
CA TYR A 164 -20.97 31.61 -4.13
C TYR A 164 -21.62 32.57 -5.15
N THR A 165 -22.44 32.04 -6.09
CA THR A 165 -23.17 32.88 -7.04
C THR A 165 -24.24 33.68 -6.32
N GLY A 166 -24.09 35.01 -6.32
CA GLY A 166 -25.04 35.94 -5.71
C GLY A 166 -24.54 36.64 -4.44
N GLU A 167 -23.28 36.39 -4.05
CA GLU A 167 -22.60 37.13 -2.97
C GLU A 167 -21.76 38.29 -3.50
#